data_7b7ef683f18b75655154ddef5ca65afa
#
_entry.id   7b7ef683f18b75655154ddef5ca65afa
#
_cell.length_a   1.000
_cell.length_b   1.000
_cell.length_c   1.000
_cell.angle_alpha   90.00
_cell.angle_beta   90.00
_cell.angle_gamma   90.00
#
_symmetry.space_group_name_H-M   'P 1'
#
loop_
_entity.id
_entity.type
_entity.pdbx_description
1 polymer ?
#
loop_
_entity_poly.entity_id
_entity_poly.type
_entity_poly.pdbx_seq_one_letter_code
_entity_poly.pdbx_strand_id
1 'polypeptide(L)' 'MAGKIKSIHGIYKKHGREAFLEAAAYYSDHVNPNSIDKTIDEMESRWYDATHRQTEAEKMVEDYNNGQTILNDPDL' A
#
# COMPACT_ATOMS: atom_id res chain seq x y z
N MET A 1 21.27 3.48 -3.08
CA MET A 1 20.04 4.18 -2.74
C MET A 1 18.85 3.44 -3.35
N ALA A 2 17.86 3.16 -2.54
CA ALA A 2 16.67 2.46 -3.02
C ALA A 2 15.82 3.36 -3.89
N GLY A 3 15.24 2.79 -4.94
CA GLY A 3 14.27 3.50 -5.75
C GLY A 3 12.92 3.58 -5.04
N LYS A 4 12.03 4.36 -5.60
CA LYS A 4 10.67 4.45 -5.08
C LYS A 4 9.91 3.16 -5.33
N ILE A 5 9.07 2.79 -4.39
CA ILE A 5 8.17 1.66 -4.55
C ILE A 5 7.02 2.08 -5.46
N LYS A 6 6.66 1.20 -6.39
CA LYS A 6 5.63 1.49 -7.39
C LYS A 6 4.35 0.69 -7.21
N SER A 7 4.29 -0.17 -6.20
CA SER A 7 3.11 -0.97 -5.94
C SER A 7 3.05 -1.36 -4.48
N ILE A 8 1.85 -1.71 -4.01
CA ILE A 8 1.72 -2.16 -2.63
C ILE A 8 2.28 -3.57 -2.43
N HIS A 9 2.46 -4.35 -3.49
CA HIS A 9 3.20 -5.60 -3.40
C HIS A 9 4.65 -5.35 -2.95
N GLY A 10 5.26 -4.28 -3.44
CA GLY A 10 6.61 -3.91 -3.03
C GLY A 10 6.70 -3.60 -1.55
N ILE A 11 5.70 -2.90 -1.02
CA ILE A 11 5.65 -2.59 0.41
C ILE A 11 5.52 -3.88 1.22
N TYR A 12 4.61 -4.76 0.80
CA TYR A 12 4.43 -6.03 1.46
C TYR A 12 5.70 -6.87 1.48
N LYS A 13 6.38 -6.98 0.36
CA LYS A 13 7.62 -7.76 0.28
C LYS A 13 8.72 -7.19 1.15
N LYS A 14 8.77 -5.89 1.28
CA LYS A 14 9.82 -5.23 2.04
C LYS A 14 9.60 -5.32 3.55
N HIS A 15 8.37 -5.14 3.99
CA HIS A 15 8.06 -5.02 5.42
C HIS A 15 7.43 -6.25 6.06
N GLY A 16 6.92 -7.17 5.25
CA GLY A 16 6.32 -8.38 5.74
C GLY A 16 4.81 -8.25 5.97
N ARG A 17 4.21 -9.39 6.25
CA ARG A 17 2.76 -9.53 6.28
C ARG A 17 2.10 -8.68 7.37
N GLU A 18 2.57 -8.79 8.59
CA GLU A 18 1.92 -8.12 9.73
C GLU A 18 2.02 -6.61 9.61
N ALA A 19 3.20 -6.11 9.31
CA ALA A 19 3.41 -4.68 9.16
C ALA A 19 2.59 -4.13 7.99
N PHE A 20 2.54 -4.87 6.89
CA PHE A 20 1.73 -4.47 5.74
C PHE A 20 0.25 -4.38 6.09
N LEU A 21 -0.29 -5.41 6.76
CA LEU A 21 -1.71 -5.41 7.12
C LEU A 21 -2.06 -4.26 8.06
N GLU A 22 -1.19 -3.98 9.01
CA GLU A 22 -1.39 -2.87 9.92
C GLU A 22 -1.44 -1.53 9.17
N ALA A 23 -0.51 -1.32 8.26
CA ALA A 23 -0.50 -0.10 7.46
C ALA A 23 -1.70 -0.01 6.53
N ALA A 24 -2.05 -1.10 5.87
CA ALA A 24 -3.17 -1.13 4.92
C ALA A 24 -4.49 -0.77 5.59
N ALA A 25 -4.64 -1.12 6.86
CA ALA A 25 -5.87 -0.84 7.59
C ALA A 25 -6.15 0.66 7.76
N TYR A 26 -5.12 1.49 7.63
CA TYR A 26 -5.29 2.94 7.65
C TYR A 26 -5.88 3.47 6.35
N TYR A 27 -5.80 2.69 5.28
CA TYR A 27 -6.19 3.14 3.95
C TYR A 27 -7.43 2.45 3.43
N SER A 28 -7.76 1.28 3.95
CA SER A 28 -8.83 0.47 3.40
C SER A 28 -9.56 -0.32 4.46
N ASP A 29 -10.87 -0.46 4.28
CA ASP A 29 -11.68 -1.37 5.09
C ASP A 29 -11.69 -2.79 4.51
N HIS A 30 -11.03 -2.98 3.37
CA HIS A 30 -11.03 -4.26 2.66
C HIS A 30 -9.80 -5.11 2.95
N VAL A 31 -9.27 -4.98 4.16
CA VAL A 31 -8.10 -5.76 4.56
C VAL A 31 -8.53 -7.17 4.96
N ASN A 32 -8.00 -8.16 4.27
CA ASN A 32 -8.28 -9.56 4.56
C ASN A 32 -7.03 -10.21 5.16
N PRO A 33 -7.00 -10.44 6.48
CA PRO A 33 -5.80 -11.00 7.11
C PRO A 33 -5.50 -12.44 6.68
N ASN A 34 -6.45 -13.12 6.03
CA ASN A 34 -6.24 -14.47 5.54
C ASN A 34 -5.69 -14.54 4.13
N SER A 35 -5.67 -13.41 3.42
CA SER A 35 -5.15 -13.35 2.05
C SER A 35 -4.61 -11.97 1.72
N ILE A 36 -3.31 -11.90 1.61
CA ILE A 36 -2.65 -10.66 1.19
C ILE A 36 -3.02 -10.32 -0.25
N ASP A 37 -3.04 -11.34 -1.12
CA ASP A 37 -3.37 -11.13 -2.53
C ASP A 37 -4.75 -10.53 -2.69
N LYS A 38 -5.72 -11.02 -1.93
CA LYS A 38 -7.08 -10.50 -2.01
C LYS A 38 -7.16 -9.07 -1.49
N THR A 39 -6.45 -8.78 -0.41
CA THR A 39 -6.37 -7.42 0.12
C THR A 39 -5.81 -6.47 -0.94
N ILE A 40 -4.71 -6.85 -1.56
CA ILE A 40 -4.07 -6.04 -2.58
C ILE A 40 -4.99 -5.85 -3.79
N ASP A 41 -5.62 -6.93 -4.24
CA ASP A 41 -6.54 -6.86 -5.38
C ASP A 41 -7.68 -5.88 -5.14
N GLU A 42 -8.27 -5.93 -3.97
CA GLU A 42 -9.37 -5.03 -3.64
C GLU A 42 -8.92 -3.58 -3.54
N MET A 43 -7.73 -3.35 -2.99
CA MET A 43 -7.18 -2.01 -2.90
C MET A 43 -6.79 -1.46 -4.27
N GLU A 44 -6.31 -2.31 -5.16
CA GLU A 44 -5.81 -1.88 -6.48
C GLU A 44 -6.84 -2.00 -7.60
N SER A 45 -8.06 -2.43 -7.30
CA SER A 45 -9.06 -2.70 -8.34
C SER A 45 -9.30 -1.50 -9.25
N ARG A 46 -9.08 -0.29 -8.75
CA ARG A 46 -9.20 0.94 -9.53
C ARG A 46 -8.08 1.87 -9.13
N TRP A 47 -6.89 1.55 -9.64
CA TRP A 47 -5.71 2.33 -9.29
C TRP A 47 -5.93 3.84 -9.41
N TYR A 48 -6.65 4.24 -10.46
CA TYR A 48 -7.02 5.64 -10.63
C TYR A 48 -8.44 5.66 -11.20
N ASP A 49 -9.40 6.05 -10.39
CA ASP A 49 -10.79 5.94 -10.81
C ASP A 49 -11.21 6.99 -11.84
N ALA A 50 -12.40 6.78 -12.43
CA ALA A 50 -12.88 7.61 -13.52
C ALA A 50 -13.15 9.06 -13.11
N THR A 51 -13.24 9.34 -11.81
CA THR A 51 -13.44 10.69 -11.30
C THR A 51 -12.13 11.37 -10.90
N HIS A 52 -11.02 10.71 -11.20
CA HIS A 52 -9.66 11.18 -10.89
C HIS A 52 -9.36 11.29 -9.40
N ARG A 53 -10.03 10.49 -8.61
CA ARG A 53 -9.67 10.37 -7.19
C ARG A 53 -8.68 9.23 -7.02
N GLN A 54 -7.70 9.44 -6.16
CA GLN A 54 -6.74 8.39 -5.86
C GLN A 54 -7.43 7.22 -5.15
N THR A 55 -7.07 6.01 -5.56
CA THR A 55 -7.51 4.82 -4.86
C THR A 55 -6.71 4.66 -3.57
N GLU A 56 -7.20 3.79 -2.72
CA GLU A 56 -6.53 3.47 -1.46
C GLU A 56 -5.10 2.98 -1.69
N ALA A 57 -4.91 2.11 -2.68
CA ALA A 57 -3.59 1.57 -3.00
C ALA A 57 -2.64 2.67 -3.48
N GLU A 58 -3.14 3.52 -4.38
CA GLU A 58 -2.33 4.61 -4.92
C GLU A 58 -1.88 5.57 -3.84
N LYS A 59 -2.80 5.92 -2.94
CA LYS A 59 -2.48 6.82 -1.83
C LYS A 59 -1.47 6.20 -0.88
N MET A 60 -1.64 4.91 -0.58
CA MET A 60 -0.69 4.21 0.30
C MET A 60 0.72 4.22 -0.28
N VAL A 61 0.85 3.93 -1.57
CA VAL A 61 2.15 3.92 -2.23
C VAL A 61 2.75 5.32 -2.26
N GLU A 62 1.94 6.33 -2.56
CA GLU A 62 2.42 7.71 -2.58
C GLU A 62 2.89 8.16 -1.20
N ASP A 63 2.09 7.91 -0.17
CA ASP A 63 2.48 8.27 1.19
C ASP A 63 3.74 7.53 1.63
N TYR A 64 3.85 6.26 1.25
CA TYR A 64 5.04 5.49 1.57
C TYR A 64 6.29 6.13 0.98
N ASN A 65 6.23 6.49 -0.30
CA ASN A 65 7.36 7.10 -0.98
C ASN A 65 7.70 8.48 -0.43
N ASN A 66 6.72 9.15 0.17
CA ASN A 66 6.91 10.47 0.77
C ASN A 66 7.26 10.39 2.27
N GLY A 67 7.38 9.18 2.81
CA GLY A 67 7.68 8.98 4.21
C GLY A 67 6.54 9.33 5.15
N GLN A 68 5.30 9.28 4.66
CA GLN A 68 4.12 9.65 5.42
C GLN A 68 3.26 8.48 5.88
N THR A 69 3.70 7.25 5.64
CA THR A 69 3.02 6.08 6.18
C THR A 69 3.64 5.68 7.50
N ILE A 70 2.97 4.77 8.21
CA ILE A 70 3.56 4.19 9.41
C ILE A 70 4.71 3.25 9.08
N LEU A 71 4.88 2.90 7.81
CA LEU A 71 5.96 2.06 7.32
C LEU A 71 7.04 2.93 6.69
N ASN A 72 7.89 3.48 7.52
CA ASN A 72 8.99 4.30 7.01
C ASN A 72 10.09 3.42 6.43
N ASP A 73 10.55 3.79 5.25
CA ASP A 73 11.68 3.13 4.62
C ASP A 73 12.92 4.00 4.82
N PRO A 74 13.87 3.58 5.66
CA PRO A 74 15.05 4.40 5.92
C PRO A 74 15.95 4.57 4.71
N ASP A 75 15.75 3.78 3.67
CA ASP A 75 16.54 3.85 2.44
C ASP A 75 15.97 4.80 1.40
N LEU A 76 14.82 5.37 1.68
CA LEU A 76 14.21 6.34 0.75
C LEU A 76 14.67 7.76 1.02
#